data_87c2bd48c147748ce3715fce423b3e08
#
_entry.id   87c2bd48c147748ce3715fce423b3e08
#
_cell.length_a   1.000
_cell.length_b   1.000
_cell.length_c   1.000
_cell.angle_alpha   90.00
_cell.angle_beta   90.00
_cell.angle_gamma   90.00
#
_symmetry.space_group_name_H-M   'P 1'
#
loop_
_entity.id
_entity.type
_entity.pdbx_description
1 polymer ?
#
loop_
_entity_poly.entity_id
_entity_poly.type
_entity_poly.pdbx_seq_one_letter_code
_entity_poly.pdbx_strand_id
1 'polypeptide(L)'
;MDALRCPEPDTPISVLSGGERRRVALCRLLLQEPDVLLLDEPTNHLDAESVHWLEQHLQQYKGTIIAVTHDRYFLDNVAGWILELDRGEGIPWKGNYSSWLDQKSSRMAQEEKVASKRRKNLERELDWVRQGAKGRQTKQKARLQNYDRLLNEDQKQLEEKLEIYIPNGPRLGTNVIEAKMLRKHLAIKFCTII
;
A
#
# COMPACT_ATOMS: atom_id res chain seq x y z
N MET A 1 26.86 17.53 5.87
CA MET A 1 25.71 18.34 6.36
C MET A 1 25.02 19.08 5.22
N ASP A 2 25.76 19.56 4.24
CA ASP A 2 25.21 20.33 3.11
C ASP A 2 24.19 19.53 2.27
N ALA A 3 24.46 18.25 2.03
CA ALA A 3 23.61 17.39 1.22
C ALA A 3 22.15 17.21 1.74
N LEU A 4 21.95 17.28 3.04
CA LEU A 4 20.62 17.26 3.67
C LEU A 4 20.13 18.65 4.06
N ARG A 5 20.86 19.71 3.65
CA ARG A 5 20.54 21.11 3.99
C ARG A 5 20.22 21.29 5.48
N CYS A 6 21.10 20.72 6.31
CA CYS A 6 21.01 20.90 7.74
C CYS A 6 21.28 22.37 8.12
N PRO A 7 20.68 22.87 9.20
CA PRO A 7 20.94 24.22 9.72
C PRO A 7 22.41 24.36 10.14
N GLU A 8 22.84 25.60 10.36
CA GLU A 8 24.18 25.94 10.84
C GLU A 8 24.52 25.17 12.13
N PRO A 9 25.78 24.68 12.27
CA PRO A 9 26.18 23.77 13.36
C PRO A 9 25.92 24.30 14.77
N ASP A 10 26.03 25.61 14.95
CA ASP A 10 25.89 26.27 16.24
C ASP A 10 24.43 26.67 16.58
N THR A 11 23.49 26.33 15.69
CA THR A 11 22.08 26.68 15.90
C THR A 11 21.47 25.85 17.03
N PRO A 12 20.91 26.46 18.08
CA PRO A 12 20.26 25.72 19.17
C PRO A 12 19.08 24.89 18.66
N ILE A 13 18.99 23.64 19.11
CA ILE A 13 17.90 22.70 18.69
C ILE A 13 16.51 23.27 19.03
N SER A 14 16.39 24.10 20.05
CA SER A 14 15.13 24.69 20.47
C SER A 14 14.49 25.63 19.44
N VAL A 15 15.30 26.26 18.58
CA VAL A 15 14.83 27.22 17.57
C VAL A 15 14.59 26.56 16.21
N LEU A 16 14.99 25.29 16.04
CA LEU A 16 14.79 24.56 14.80
C LEU A 16 13.33 24.23 14.55
N SER A 17 12.90 24.35 13.30
CA SER A 17 11.62 23.83 12.82
C SER A 17 11.57 22.29 12.92
N GLY A 18 10.35 21.74 12.86
CA GLY A 18 10.17 20.28 12.89
C GLY A 18 10.90 19.54 11.76
N GLY A 19 10.93 20.12 10.54
CA GLY A 19 11.65 19.58 9.39
C GLY A 19 13.16 19.62 9.57
N GLU A 20 13.70 20.72 10.09
CA GLU A 20 15.13 20.83 10.37
C GLU A 20 15.61 19.84 11.44
N ARG A 21 14.83 19.67 12.51
CA ARG A 21 15.14 18.66 13.54
C ARG A 21 15.18 17.25 12.95
N ARG A 22 14.23 16.91 12.05
CA ARG A 22 14.24 15.60 11.38
C ARG A 22 15.45 15.41 10.49
N ARG A 23 15.85 16.42 9.70
CA ARG A 23 17.06 16.36 8.86
C ARG A 23 18.31 16.20 9.69
N VAL A 24 18.45 16.92 10.78
CA VAL A 24 19.58 16.77 11.71
C VAL A 24 19.61 15.38 12.35
N ALA A 25 18.44 14.86 12.77
CA ALA A 25 18.34 13.52 13.34
C ALA A 25 18.71 12.43 12.31
N LEU A 26 18.24 12.56 11.06
CA LEU A 26 18.59 11.67 9.96
C LEU A 26 20.10 11.72 9.67
N CYS A 27 20.68 12.92 9.56
CA CYS A 27 22.10 13.11 9.35
C CYS A 27 22.92 12.43 10.46
N ARG A 28 22.57 12.65 11.73
CA ARG A 28 23.23 12.00 12.86
C ARG A 28 23.14 10.46 12.76
N LEU A 29 21.97 9.93 12.41
CA LEU A 29 21.75 8.50 12.31
C LEU A 29 22.61 7.87 11.20
N LEU A 30 22.67 8.52 10.03
CA LEU A 30 23.50 8.06 8.91
C LEU A 30 24.99 8.09 9.22
N LEU A 31 25.47 9.10 9.97
CA LEU A 31 26.86 9.20 10.40
C LEU A 31 27.27 8.16 11.46
N GLN A 32 26.31 7.57 12.17
CA GLN A 32 26.57 6.51 13.15
C GLN A 32 26.76 5.14 12.49
N GLU A 33 26.36 4.99 11.23
CA GLU A 33 26.46 3.75 10.43
C GLU A 33 26.04 2.48 11.21
N PRO A 34 24.82 2.41 11.81
CA PRO A 34 24.40 1.23 12.56
C PRO A 34 24.27 0.01 11.63
N ASP A 35 24.42 -1.20 12.18
CA ASP A 35 24.23 -2.45 11.41
C ASP A 35 22.81 -2.61 10.86
N VAL A 36 21.80 -2.06 11.56
CA VAL A 36 20.40 -2.04 11.13
C VAL A 36 19.86 -0.62 11.21
N LEU A 37 19.41 -0.11 10.08
CA LEU A 37 18.84 1.22 9.91
C LEU A 37 17.32 1.13 9.74
N LEU A 38 16.58 1.72 10.68
CA LEU A 38 15.12 1.80 10.61
C LEU A 38 14.69 3.21 10.22
N LEU A 39 13.99 3.34 9.11
CA LEU A 39 13.55 4.63 8.56
C LEU A 39 12.02 4.65 8.42
N ASP A 40 11.39 5.68 8.96
CA ASP A 40 9.96 5.95 8.81
C ASP A 40 9.76 7.25 8.04
N GLU A 41 9.21 7.12 6.82
CA GLU A 41 9.00 8.23 5.87
C GLU A 41 10.25 9.12 5.70
N PRO A 42 11.40 8.56 5.29
CA PRO A 42 12.67 9.29 5.29
C PRO A 42 12.74 10.43 4.26
N THR A 43 11.90 10.39 3.22
CA THR A 43 11.84 11.42 2.18
C THR A 43 10.97 12.62 2.58
N ASN A 44 10.17 12.51 3.63
CA ASN A 44 9.32 13.60 4.09
C ASN A 44 10.14 14.81 4.54
N HIS A 45 9.76 15.98 4.06
CA HIS A 45 10.42 17.27 4.32
C HIS A 45 11.82 17.42 3.72
N LEU A 46 12.21 16.55 2.81
CA LEU A 46 13.39 16.70 1.98
C LEU A 46 13.01 17.32 0.62
N ASP A 47 13.90 18.10 0.05
CA ASP A 47 13.80 18.51 -1.34
C ASP A 47 14.34 17.40 -2.28
N ALA A 48 14.07 17.52 -3.56
CA ALA A 48 14.43 16.50 -4.54
C ALA A 48 15.95 16.20 -4.59
N GLU A 49 16.78 17.20 -4.34
CA GLU A 49 18.23 17.04 -4.35
C GLU A 49 18.70 16.23 -3.13
N SER A 50 18.16 16.54 -1.95
CA SER A 50 18.41 15.79 -0.72
C SER A 50 17.87 14.36 -0.77
N VAL A 51 16.71 14.13 -1.40
CA VAL A 51 16.16 12.79 -1.63
C VAL A 51 17.11 11.98 -2.52
N HIS A 52 17.54 12.54 -3.65
CA HIS A 52 18.47 11.88 -4.55
C HIS A 52 19.81 11.53 -3.88
N TRP A 53 20.36 12.44 -3.08
CA TRP A 53 21.56 12.16 -2.31
C TRP A 53 21.32 11.02 -1.30
N LEU A 54 20.17 11.02 -0.60
CA LEU A 54 19.82 9.97 0.35
C LEU A 54 19.72 8.61 -0.35
N GLU A 55 19.08 8.54 -1.51
CA GLU A 55 19.00 7.32 -2.32
C GLU A 55 20.37 6.75 -2.63
N GLN A 56 21.29 7.59 -3.13
CA GLN A 56 22.65 7.18 -3.44
C GLN A 56 23.42 6.70 -2.21
N HIS A 57 23.24 7.39 -1.08
CA HIS A 57 23.88 7.00 0.18
C HIS A 57 23.38 5.64 0.67
N LEU A 58 22.05 5.42 0.62
CA LEU A 58 21.43 4.16 1.06
C LEU A 58 21.77 2.99 0.14
N GLN A 59 21.94 3.21 -1.17
CA GLN A 59 22.40 2.16 -2.10
C GLN A 59 23.81 1.63 -1.77
N GLN A 60 24.65 2.48 -1.18
CA GLN A 60 26.02 2.14 -0.80
C GLN A 60 26.14 1.71 0.67
N TYR A 61 25.02 1.75 1.40
CA TYR A 61 25.01 1.42 2.82
C TYR A 61 25.33 -0.06 3.06
N LYS A 62 26.25 -0.34 3.98
CA LYS A 62 26.72 -1.70 4.24
C LYS A 62 25.81 -2.51 5.17
N GLY A 63 25.02 -1.83 5.98
CA GLY A 63 24.11 -2.45 6.94
C GLY A 63 22.77 -2.83 6.30
N THR A 64 21.87 -3.38 7.11
CA THR A 64 20.49 -3.69 6.71
C THR A 64 19.62 -2.46 6.84
N ILE A 65 18.85 -2.12 5.80
CA ILE A 65 17.91 -1.00 5.81
C ILE A 65 16.49 -1.55 5.82
N ILE A 66 15.66 -1.07 6.74
CA ILE A 66 14.23 -1.29 6.77
C ILE A 66 13.56 0.08 6.72
N ALA A 67 12.87 0.37 5.62
CA ALA A 67 12.19 1.64 5.42
C ALA A 67 10.69 1.44 5.24
N VAL A 68 9.90 2.31 5.88
CA VAL A 68 8.48 2.46 5.62
C VAL A 68 8.28 3.78 4.89
N THR A 69 7.68 3.75 3.70
CA THR A 69 7.45 4.97 2.92
C THR A 69 6.34 4.80 1.89
N HIS A 70 5.73 5.91 1.50
CA HIS A 70 4.77 6.00 0.40
C HIS A 70 5.42 6.48 -0.91
N ASP A 71 6.69 6.82 -0.88
CA ASP A 71 7.44 7.29 -2.05
C ASP A 71 7.86 6.12 -2.94
N ARG A 72 7.14 5.99 -4.07
CA ARG A 72 7.34 4.89 -5.04
C ARG A 72 8.69 4.99 -5.75
N TYR A 73 9.14 6.22 -6.04
CA TYR A 73 10.43 6.45 -6.71
C TYR A 73 11.59 6.07 -5.79
N PHE A 74 11.49 6.46 -4.53
CA PHE A 74 12.44 6.06 -3.52
C PHE A 74 12.53 4.53 -3.37
N LEU A 75 11.38 3.85 -3.32
CA LEU A 75 11.33 2.38 -3.27
C LEU A 75 11.91 1.73 -4.53
N ASP A 76 11.68 2.30 -5.70
CA ASP A 76 12.24 1.79 -6.96
C ASP A 76 13.77 1.89 -7.00
N ASN A 77 14.31 2.97 -6.43
CA ASN A 77 15.73 3.23 -6.46
C ASN A 77 16.51 2.50 -5.35
N VAL A 78 15.92 2.31 -4.17
CA VAL A 78 16.64 1.83 -2.98
C VAL A 78 16.28 0.40 -2.59
N ALA A 79 15.04 -0.02 -2.81
CA ALA A 79 14.57 -1.31 -2.30
C ALA A 79 15.06 -2.50 -3.14
N GLY A 80 15.72 -3.47 -2.49
CA GLY A 80 16.00 -4.79 -3.05
C GLY A 80 14.96 -5.85 -2.71
N TRP A 81 14.15 -5.59 -1.68
CA TRP A 81 13.03 -6.40 -1.22
C TRP A 81 11.90 -5.51 -0.75
N ILE A 82 10.67 -5.95 -0.95
CA ILE A 82 9.46 -5.31 -0.42
C ILE A 82 8.74 -6.32 0.46
N LEU A 83 8.39 -5.90 1.68
CA LEU A 83 7.51 -6.65 2.56
C LEU A 83 6.11 -6.03 2.48
N GLU A 84 5.20 -6.72 1.82
CA GLU A 84 3.79 -6.32 1.77
C GLU A 84 3.06 -6.88 2.99
N LEU A 85 2.33 -6.02 3.69
CA LEU A 85 1.43 -6.43 4.77
C LEU A 85 0.02 -6.49 4.20
N ASP A 86 -0.51 -7.70 4.02
CA ASP A 86 -1.86 -7.92 3.50
C ASP A 86 -2.61 -8.91 4.38
N ARG A 87 -3.81 -8.55 4.81
CA ARG A 87 -4.72 -9.40 5.61
C ARG A 87 -4.06 -10.05 6.84
N GLY A 88 -3.18 -9.31 7.52
CA GLY A 88 -2.46 -9.80 8.70
C GLY A 88 -1.25 -10.69 8.41
N GLU A 89 -0.93 -10.91 7.16
CA GLU A 89 0.25 -11.66 6.72
C GLU A 89 1.32 -10.74 6.14
N GLY A 90 2.59 -11.09 6.34
CA GLY A 90 3.73 -10.43 5.72
C GLY A 90 4.21 -11.22 4.51
N ILE A 91 4.09 -10.64 3.32
CA ILE A 91 4.45 -11.29 2.07
C ILE A 91 5.73 -10.65 1.53
N PRO A 92 6.88 -11.38 1.55
CA PRO A 92 8.12 -10.86 1.02
C PRO A 92 8.17 -10.97 -0.50
N TRP A 93 8.56 -9.88 -1.15
CA TRP A 93 8.75 -9.80 -2.60
C TRP A 93 10.19 -9.40 -2.90
N LYS A 94 10.83 -10.12 -3.81
CA LYS A 94 12.18 -9.79 -4.26
C LYS A 94 12.11 -8.78 -5.39
N GLY A 95 12.88 -7.69 -5.27
CA GLY A 95 12.97 -6.63 -6.25
C GLY A 95 12.51 -5.27 -5.71
N ASN A 96 12.44 -4.30 -6.60
CA ASN A 96 12.00 -2.94 -6.35
C ASN A 96 10.48 -2.79 -6.48
N TYR A 97 9.96 -1.57 -6.35
CA TYR A 97 8.52 -1.28 -6.39
C TYR A 97 7.87 -1.67 -7.73
N SER A 98 8.49 -1.37 -8.86
CA SER A 98 7.99 -1.73 -10.20
C SER A 98 7.89 -3.24 -10.35
N SER A 99 8.91 -3.97 -9.95
CA SER A 99 8.94 -5.43 -9.94
C SER A 99 7.86 -6.05 -9.03
N TRP A 100 7.64 -5.46 -7.85
CA TRP A 100 6.57 -5.85 -6.95
C TRP A 100 5.19 -5.66 -7.57
N LEU A 101 4.96 -4.52 -8.26
CA LEU A 101 3.68 -4.23 -8.89
C LEU A 101 3.33 -5.27 -9.97
N ASP A 102 4.31 -5.67 -10.79
CA ASP A 102 4.13 -6.69 -11.82
C ASP A 102 3.83 -8.07 -11.22
N GLN A 103 4.58 -8.46 -10.19
CA GLN A 103 4.38 -9.71 -9.47
C GLN A 103 3.01 -9.75 -8.78
N LYS A 104 2.61 -8.65 -8.14
CA LYS A 104 1.30 -8.51 -7.50
C LYS A 104 0.16 -8.60 -8.50
N SER A 105 0.26 -7.90 -9.65
CA SER A 105 -0.76 -7.96 -10.71
C SER A 105 -0.93 -9.38 -11.25
N SER A 106 0.16 -10.10 -11.45
CA SER A 106 0.15 -11.49 -11.89
C SER A 106 -0.49 -12.42 -10.86
N ARG A 107 -0.18 -12.25 -9.57
CA ARG A 107 -0.80 -12.99 -8.47
C ARG A 107 -2.30 -12.73 -8.40
N MET A 108 -2.73 -11.47 -8.44
CA MET A 108 -4.16 -11.12 -8.42
C MET A 108 -4.91 -11.73 -9.59
N ALA A 109 -4.34 -11.71 -10.80
CA ALA A 109 -4.93 -12.33 -11.97
C ALA A 109 -5.06 -13.87 -11.83
N GLN A 110 -4.12 -14.52 -11.16
CA GLN A 110 -4.21 -15.94 -10.84
C GLN A 110 -5.29 -16.23 -9.78
N GLU A 111 -5.33 -15.45 -8.70
CA GLU A 111 -6.35 -15.55 -7.65
C GLU A 111 -7.76 -15.37 -8.23
N GLU A 112 -7.96 -14.39 -9.11
CA GLU A 112 -9.24 -14.16 -9.79
C GLU A 112 -9.65 -15.33 -10.68
N LYS A 113 -8.70 -15.92 -11.42
CA LYS A 113 -8.96 -17.13 -12.23
C LYS A 113 -9.38 -18.32 -11.36
N VAL A 114 -8.73 -18.52 -10.22
CA VAL A 114 -9.07 -19.57 -9.26
C VAL A 114 -10.45 -19.32 -8.65
N ALA A 115 -10.73 -18.08 -8.21
CA ALA A 115 -12.03 -17.69 -7.68
C ALA A 115 -13.16 -17.86 -8.71
N SER A 116 -12.92 -17.48 -9.98
CA SER A 116 -13.89 -17.66 -11.07
C SER A 116 -14.18 -19.14 -11.35
N LYS A 117 -13.15 -20.00 -11.39
CA LYS A 117 -13.32 -21.45 -11.53
C LYS A 117 -14.11 -22.04 -10.37
N ARG A 118 -13.82 -21.60 -9.14
CA ARG A 118 -14.51 -22.05 -7.94
C ARG A 118 -15.99 -21.64 -7.97
N ARG A 119 -16.31 -20.38 -8.33
CA ARG A 119 -17.67 -19.90 -8.50
C ARG A 119 -18.46 -20.73 -9.50
N LYS A 120 -17.88 -21.00 -10.68
CA LYS A 120 -18.49 -21.85 -11.71
C LYS A 120 -18.72 -23.30 -11.25
N ASN A 121 -17.87 -23.82 -10.38
CA ASN A 121 -18.08 -25.14 -9.80
C ASN A 121 -19.21 -25.11 -8.78
N LEU A 122 -19.27 -24.09 -7.93
CA LEU A 122 -20.34 -23.91 -6.95
C LEU A 122 -21.71 -23.75 -7.63
N GLU A 123 -21.79 -22.97 -8.71
CA GLU A 123 -23.01 -22.82 -9.52
C GLU A 123 -23.47 -24.15 -10.11
N ARG A 124 -22.53 -24.94 -10.68
CA ARG A 124 -22.87 -26.29 -11.23
C ARG A 124 -23.36 -27.25 -10.13
N GLU A 125 -22.74 -27.24 -8.97
CA GLU A 125 -23.22 -28.05 -7.84
C GLU A 125 -24.57 -27.59 -7.32
N LEU A 126 -24.82 -26.27 -7.28
CA LEU A 126 -26.11 -25.68 -6.92
C LEU A 126 -27.20 -26.10 -7.89
N ASP A 127 -26.98 -26.02 -9.19
CA ASP A 127 -27.91 -26.43 -10.22
C ASP A 127 -28.24 -27.92 -10.13
N TRP A 128 -27.22 -28.73 -9.84
CA TRP A 128 -27.42 -30.15 -9.61
C TRP A 128 -28.28 -30.44 -8.37
N VAL A 129 -28.05 -29.71 -7.25
CA VAL A 129 -28.87 -29.82 -6.04
C VAL A 129 -30.34 -29.42 -6.33
N ARG A 130 -30.54 -28.33 -7.10
CA ARG A 130 -31.89 -27.83 -7.47
C ARG A 130 -32.65 -28.77 -8.38
N GLN A 131 -31.97 -29.47 -9.27
CA GLN A 131 -32.62 -30.42 -10.22
C GLN A 131 -33.10 -31.71 -9.57
N GLY A 132 -32.99 -31.87 -8.24
CA GLY A 132 -33.54 -32.96 -7.46
C GLY A 132 -33.17 -34.33 -8.02
N ALA A 133 -32.00 -34.83 -7.69
CA ALA A 133 -31.51 -36.14 -8.16
C ALA A 133 -32.43 -37.26 -7.65
N LYS A 134 -33.38 -37.66 -8.45
CA LYS A 134 -34.17 -38.88 -8.24
C LYS A 134 -33.25 -40.09 -8.38
N GLY A 135 -32.83 -40.66 -7.27
CA GLY A 135 -32.18 -41.96 -7.23
C GLY A 135 -30.67 -42.00 -6.97
N ARG A 136 -30.31 -42.44 -5.79
CA ARG A 136 -29.05 -42.96 -5.22
C ARG A 136 -28.56 -42.16 -4.00
N GLN A 137 -29.11 -42.50 -2.84
CA GLN A 137 -28.93 -41.81 -1.55
C GLN A 137 -27.47 -41.65 -1.08
N THR A 138 -26.55 -42.57 -1.35
CA THR A 138 -25.21 -42.52 -0.77
C THR A 138 -24.25 -41.55 -1.48
N LYS A 139 -24.31 -41.47 -2.83
CA LYS A 139 -23.51 -40.50 -3.60
C LYS A 139 -24.00 -39.07 -3.42
N GLN A 140 -25.27 -38.91 -3.10
CA GLN A 140 -25.90 -37.62 -2.86
C GLN A 140 -25.40 -36.96 -1.55
N LYS A 141 -25.22 -37.76 -0.48
CA LYS A 141 -24.74 -37.27 0.81
C LYS A 141 -23.30 -36.73 0.74
N ALA A 142 -22.41 -37.44 0.08
CA ALA A 142 -21.01 -37.01 -0.10
C ALA A 142 -20.90 -35.72 -0.95
N ARG A 143 -21.76 -35.57 -1.96
CA ARG A 143 -21.76 -34.39 -2.82
C ARG A 143 -22.37 -33.16 -2.13
N LEU A 144 -23.40 -33.33 -1.32
CA LEU A 144 -23.94 -32.29 -0.45
C LEU A 144 -22.90 -31.82 0.58
N GLN A 145 -22.22 -32.75 1.24
CA GLN A 145 -21.15 -32.41 2.16
C GLN A 145 -20.00 -31.62 1.49
N ASN A 146 -19.67 -31.97 0.24
CA ASN A 146 -18.68 -31.22 -0.52
C ASN A 146 -19.16 -29.80 -0.89
N TYR A 147 -20.43 -29.66 -1.25
CA TYR A 147 -21.06 -28.36 -1.49
C TYR A 147 -21.04 -27.48 -0.22
N ASP A 148 -21.47 -28.02 0.92
CA ASP A 148 -21.46 -27.30 2.21
C ASP A 148 -20.04 -26.88 2.61
N ARG A 149 -19.04 -27.73 2.37
CA ARG A 149 -17.65 -27.39 2.60
C ARG A 149 -17.19 -26.22 1.72
N LEU A 150 -17.49 -26.25 0.41
CA LEU A 150 -17.14 -25.19 -0.52
C LEU A 150 -17.82 -23.86 -0.19
N LEU A 151 -19.07 -23.92 0.28
CA LEU A 151 -19.85 -22.76 0.69
C LEU A 151 -19.25 -22.11 1.96
N ASN A 152 -18.92 -22.93 2.96
CA ASN A 152 -18.31 -22.45 4.21
C ASN A 152 -16.92 -21.84 4.01
N GLU A 153 -16.13 -22.40 3.08
CA GLU A 153 -14.82 -21.84 2.71
C GLU A 153 -14.98 -20.50 1.98
N ASP A 154 -16.04 -20.30 1.19
CA ASP A 154 -16.33 -19.06 0.47
C ASP A 154 -16.81 -17.94 1.42
N GLN A 155 -17.67 -18.30 2.39
CA GLN A 155 -18.10 -17.38 3.45
C GLN A 155 -16.92 -16.90 4.30
N LYS A 156 -15.99 -17.78 4.67
CA LYS A 156 -14.81 -17.42 5.45
C LYS A 156 -13.90 -16.43 4.72
N GLN A 157 -13.77 -16.52 3.38
CA GLN A 157 -13.01 -15.56 2.58
C GLN A 157 -13.74 -14.22 2.41
N LEU A 158 -15.08 -14.20 2.45
CA LEU A 158 -15.88 -12.98 2.37
C LEU A 158 -15.88 -12.20 3.69
N GLU A 159 -15.90 -12.89 4.84
CA GLU A 159 -15.82 -12.28 6.17
C GLU A 159 -14.46 -11.61 6.44
N GLU A 160 -13.39 -12.08 5.80
CA GLU A 160 -12.06 -11.47 5.87
C GLU A 160 -11.95 -10.16 5.07
N LYS A 161 -12.89 -9.84 4.18
CA LYS A 161 -12.95 -8.54 3.49
C LYS A 161 -13.68 -7.54 4.37
N LEU A 162 -12.93 -6.67 5.02
CA LEU A 162 -13.47 -5.50 5.72
C LEU A 162 -14.12 -4.57 4.68
N GLU A 163 -15.41 -4.71 4.45
CA GLU A 163 -16.18 -3.73 3.67
C GLU A 163 -16.41 -2.49 4.53
N ILE A 164 -15.70 -1.43 4.22
CA ILE A 164 -16.01 -0.12 4.79
C ILE A 164 -17.30 0.35 4.14
N TYR A 165 -18.44 0.08 4.81
CA TYR A 165 -19.71 0.64 4.41
C TYR A 165 -19.78 2.10 4.87
N ILE A 166 -19.71 3.03 3.93
CA ILE A 166 -20.00 4.43 4.17
C ILE A 166 -21.48 4.64 3.85
N PRO A 167 -22.35 4.83 4.86
CA PRO A 167 -23.76 5.06 4.60
C PRO A 167 -23.91 6.36 3.78
N ASN A 168 -24.79 6.34 2.79
CA ASN A 168 -25.11 7.53 2.04
C ASN A 168 -25.59 8.62 3.00
N GLY A 169 -24.90 9.73 3.02
CA GLY A 169 -25.34 10.92 3.77
C GLY A 169 -26.70 11.43 3.26
N PRO A 170 -27.36 12.34 4.01
CA PRO A 170 -28.58 12.95 3.54
C PRO A 170 -28.36 13.59 2.18
N ARG A 171 -29.34 13.43 1.28
CA ARG A 171 -29.25 13.92 -0.09
C ARG A 171 -29.00 15.44 -0.07
N LEU A 172 -27.83 15.85 -0.47
CA LEU A 172 -27.54 17.26 -0.73
C LEU A 172 -28.46 17.71 -1.87
N GLY A 173 -29.17 18.84 -1.70
CA GLY A 173 -30.10 19.34 -2.69
C GLY A 173 -29.51 19.45 -4.11
N THR A 174 -30.31 19.92 -5.08
CA THR A 174 -29.89 20.05 -6.48
C THR A 174 -28.73 21.01 -6.69
N ASN A 175 -28.50 21.98 -5.80
CA ASN A 175 -27.36 22.86 -5.80
C ASN A 175 -26.43 22.53 -4.62
N VAL A 176 -25.33 21.84 -4.90
CA VAL A 176 -24.37 21.39 -3.87
C VAL A 176 -23.31 22.46 -3.60
N ILE A 177 -22.95 23.24 -4.62
CA ILE A 177 -21.97 24.34 -4.52
C ILE A 177 -22.45 25.50 -5.42
N GLU A 178 -22.68 26.67 -4.83
CA GLU A 178 -22.98 27.89 -5.56
C GLU A 178 -21.83 28.88 -5.38
N ALA A 179 -21.09 29.16 -6.47
CA ALA A 179 -20.00 30.13 -6.44
C ALA A 179 -20.46 31.45 -7.03
N LYS A 180 -20.64 32.48 -6.18
CA LYS A 180 -21.01 33.86 -6.59
C LYS A 180 -19.75 34.74 -6.53
N MET A 181 -19.53 35.51 -7.61
CA MET A 181 -18.46 36.52 -7.74
C MET A 181 -17.03 35.98 -7.53
N LEU A 182 -16.63 34.99 -8.28
CA LEU A 182 -15.23 34.58 -8.37
C LEU A 182 -14.38 35.65 -9.03
N ARG A 183 -13.64 36.46 -8.26
CA ARG A 183 -12.60 37.35 -8.79
C ARG A 183 -11.29 36.60 -8.87
N LYS A 184 -10.78 36.40 -10.10
CA LYS A 184 -9.45 35.81 -10.31
C LYS A 184 -8.40 36.92 -10.05
N HIS A 185 -7.80 36.91 -8.86
CA HIS A 185 -6.57 37.65 -8.63
C HIS A 185 -5.40 36.82 -9.21
N LEU A 186 -4.96 37.21 -10.40
CA LEU A 186 -3.71 36.76 -10.98
C LEU A 186 -2.56 37.53 -10.29
N ALA A 187 -2.12 37.11 -9.12
CA ALA A 187 -0.76 37.37 -8.67
C ALA A 187 0.10 36.26 -9.24
N ILE A 188 0.87 36.60 -10.26
CA ILE A 188 1.82 35.72 -10.92
C ILE A 188 2.90 35.36 -9.89
N LYS A 189 2.86 34.14 -9.36
CA LYS A 189 4.05 33.38 -8.96
C LYS A 189 3.76 31.94 -9.32
N PHE A 190 4.44 31.50 -10.36
CA PHE A 190 4.48 30.12 -10.78
C PHE A 190 5.00 29.26 -9.63
N CYS A 191 4.18 28.39 -9.10
CA CYS A 191 4.58 27.11 -8.60
C CYS A 191 3.76 26.08 -9.35
N THR A 192 4.40 25.46 -10.31
CA THR A 192 3.90 24.25 -10.93
C THR A 192 4.13 23.15 -9.91
N ILE A 193 3.05 22.65 -9.35
CA ILE A 193 3.07 21.40 -8.62
C ILE A 193 2.39 20.38 -9.54
N ILE A 194 3.17 19.43 -9.97
CA ILE A 194 2.70 18.20 -10.64
C ILE A 194 2.33 17.20 -9.55
#